data_e671306639034b5e0f4a6efdfe9bacbc
#
_entry.id   e671306639034b5e0f4a6efdfe9bacbc
#
_cell.length_a   1.000
_cell.length_b   1.000
_cell.length_c   1.000
_cell.angle_alpha   90.00
_cell.angle_beta   90.00
_cell.angle_gamma   90.00
#
_symmetry.space_group_name_H-M   'P 1'
#
loop_
_entity.id
_entity.type
_entity.pdbx_description
1 polymer ?
#
loop_
_entity_poly.entity_id
_entity_poly.type
_entity_poly.pdbx_seq_one_letter_code
_entity_poly.pdbx_strand_id
1 'polypeptide(L)'
;MSELGQQLRVVSVRSSAAANSGHPTSSMSAADLMAVLMEKHLHLDYQNPDNPNNDHLIFSKGHASPLYYAMLKAAKAISDEDLLSFRKFGSKFEGHPVPVLPWVDVATGSLGQGVPSAVGVATAGKRLERLSLRVWCLWVTPRWPRARCGRRSSTPPSTTSTT
;
A
#
# COMPACT_ATOMS: atom_id res chain seq x y z
N MET A 1 -9.90 19.75 -1.27
CA MET A 1 -9.76 18.41 -0.64
C MET A 1 -10.95 17.60 -1.07
N SER A 2 -10.74 16.36 -1.53
CA SER A 2 -11.86 15.47 -1.87
C SER A 2 -12.59 15.03 -0.60
N GLU A 3 -13.86 14.70 -0.71
CA GLU A 3 -14.66 14.16 0.39
C GLU A 3 -14.03 12.86 0.93
N LEU A 4 -13.60 11.98 0.03
CA LEU A 4 -12.89 10.76 0.40
C LEU A 4 -11.60 11.06 1.17
N GLY A 5 -10.81 12.06 0.77
CA GLY A 5 -9.59 12.45 1.48
C GLY A 5 -9.85 12.87 2.92
N GLN A 6 -10.94 13.57 3.17
CA GLN A 6 -11.38 13.92 4.54
C GLN A 6 -11.82 12.68 5.32
N GLN A 7 -12.60 11.81 4.70
CA GLN A 7 -13.04 10.55 5.30
C GLN A 7 -11.84 9.69 5.71
N LEU A 8 -10.85 9.53 4.83
CA LEU A 8 -9.63 8.75 5.11
C LEU A 8 -8.86 9.33 6.31
N ARG A 9 -8.78 10.66 6.45
CA ARG A 9 -8.16 11.31 7.62
C ARG A 9 -8.90 10.99 8.91
N VAL A 10 -10.22 11.21 8.92
CA VAL A 10 -11.06 10.97 10.11
C VAL A 10 -10.95 9.52 10.55
N VAL A 11 -11.08 8.58 9.63
CA VAL A 11 -11.00 7.15 9.91
C VAL A 11 -9.60 6.75 10.42
N SER A 12 -8.53 7.30 9.83
CA SER A 12 -7.15 7.06 10.29
C SER A 12 -6.90 7.57 11.71
N VAL A 13 -7.42 8.74 12.04
CA VAL A 13 -7.31 9.30 13.40
C VAL A 13 -8.13 8.47 14.39
N ARG A 14 -9.35 8.08 14.01
CA ARG A 14 -10.25 7.25 14.83
C ARG A 14 -9.60 5.91 15.19
N SER A 15 -9.01 5.19 14.23
CA SER A 15 -8.33 3.92 14.51
C SER A 15 -7.09 4.10 15.38
N SER A 16 -6.30 5.15 15.14
CA SER A 16 -5.13 5.46 15.96
C SER A 16 -5.50 5.84 17.39
N ALA A 17 -6.57 6.61 17.57
CA ALA A 17 -7.08 7.02 18.89
C ALA A 17 -7.61 5.80 19.66
N ALA A 18 -8.37 4.90 19.02
CA ALA A 18 -8.89 3.69 19.65
C ALA A 18 -7.77 2.74 20.11
N ALA A 19 -6.63 2.72 19.43
CA ALA A 19 -5.47 1.94 19.78
C ALA A 19 -4.52 2.65 20.76
N ASN A 20 -4.75 3.93 21.04
CA ASN A 20 -3.80 4.83 21.71
C ASN A 20 -2.38 4.70 21.13
N SER A 21 -2.27 4.51 19.82
CA SER A 21 -1.03 4.16 19.12
C SER A 21 -1.16 4.41 17.62
N GLY A 22 -0.02 4.46 16.93
CA GLY A 22 0.04 4.64 15.48
C GLY A 22 0.69 5.96 15.09
N HIS A 23 0.60 6.29 13.80
CA HIS A 23 1.20 7.49 13.23
C HIS A 23 0.16 8.31 12.46
N PRO A 24 -0.78 8.99 13.14
CA PRO A 24 -1.89 9.71 12.48
C PRO A 24 -1.39 10.81 11.55
N THR A 25 -0.35 11.56 11.92
CA THR A 25 0.24 12.60 11.07
C THR A 25 0.81 12.05 9.76
N SER A 26 1.46 10.89 9.84
CA SER A 26 1.96 10.18 8.65
C SER A 26 0.82 9.72 7.73
N SER A 27 -0.28 9.30 8.31
CA SER A 27 -1.49 8.91 7.59
C SER A 27 -2.15 10.11 6.92
N MET A 28 -2.36 11.20 7.67
CA MET A 28 -2.96 12.44 7.15
C MET A 28 -2.18 13.05 6.00
N SER A 29 -0.84 12.98 6.03
CA SER A 29 0.01 13.56 4.99
C SER A 29 -0.13 12.91 3.62
N ALA A 30 -0.66 11.69 3.54
CA ALA A 30 -0.84 10.95 2.28
C ALA A 30 -2.33 10.76 1.91
N ALA A 31 -3.27 11.21 2.74
CA ALA A 31 -4.68 10.89 2.59
C ALA A 31 -5.28 11.41 1.27
N ASP A 32 -4.96 12.66 0.86
CA ASP A 32 -5.47 13.21 -0.41
C ASP A 32 -4.88 12.48 -1.62
N LEU A 33 -3.58 12.14 -1.55
CA LEU A 33 -2.93 11.38 -2.61
C LEU A 33 -3.58 10.01 -2.79
N MET A 34 -3.83 9.32 -1.68
CA MET A 34 -4.47 8.00 -1.70
C MET A 34 -5.94 8.07 -2.10
N ALA A 35 -6.66 9.12 -1.73
CA ALA A 35 -8.03 9.34 -2.20
C ALA A 35 -8.09 9.49 -3.72
N VAL A 36 -7.22 10.32 -4.30
CA VAL A 36 -7.13 10.49 -5.76
C VAL A 36 -6.73 9.19 -6.45
N LEU A 37 -5.79 8.44 -5.87
CA LEU A 37 -5.39 7.15 -6.39
C LEU A 37 -6.58 6.17 -6.43
N MET A 38 -7.32 6.04 -5.32
CA MET A 38 -8.49 5.16 -5.23
C MET A 38 -9.60 5.55 -6.20
N GLU A 39 -9.89 6.85 -6.31
CA GLU A 39 -11.02 7.32 -7.13
C GLU A 39 -10.74 7.28 -8.64
N LYS A 40 -9.48 7.43 -9.05
CA LYS A 40 -9.17 7.72 -10.47
C LYS A 40 -8.22 6.74 -11.14
N HIS A 41 -7.43 6.01 -10.38
CA HIS A 41 -6.29 5.32 -10.96
C HIS A 41 -6.14 3.85 -10.55
N LEU A 42 -6.51 3.50 -9.31
CA LEU A 42 -6.34 2.17 -8.77
C LEU A 42 -7.51 1.27 -9.20
N HIS A 43 -7.20 0.27 -9.99
CA HIS A 43 -8.16 -0.74 -10.44
C HIS A 43 -7.99 -1.98 -9.56
N LEU A 44 -8.61 -1.96 -8.38
CA LEU A 44 -8.56 -3.05 -7.41
C LEU A 44 -9.98 -3.43 -6.99
N ASP A 45 -10.34 -4.68 -7.29
CA ASP A 45 -11.58 -5.27 -6.78
C ASP A 45 -11.36 -5.77 -5.35
N TYR A 46 -11.80 -4.98 -4.38
CA TYR A 46 -11.64 -5.29 -2.96
C TYR A 46 -12.48 -6.49 -2.51
N GLN A 47 -13.51 -6.88 -3.28
CA GLN A 47 -14.35 -8.04 -2.98
C GLN A 47 -13.77 -9.34 -3.55
N ASN A 48 -12.90 -9.22 -4.54
CA ASN A 48 -12.20 -10.34 -5.16
C ASN A 48 -10.70 -10.04 -5.25
N PRO A 49 -9.97 -10.07 -4.13
CA PRO A 49 -8.56 -9.70 -4.08
C PRO A 49 -7.65 -10.60 -4.92
N ASP A 50 -8.07 -11.85 -5.16
CA ASP A 50 -7.30 -12.83 -5.95
C ASP A 50 -7.48 -12.68 -7.47
N ASN A 51 -8.24 -11.69 -7.94
CA ASN A 51 -8.40 -11.44 -9.36
C ASN A 51 -7.06 -11.05 -10.00
N PRO A 52 -6.53 -11.81 -10.98
CA PRO A 52 -5.22 -11.56 -11.57
C PRO A 52 -5.12 -10.25 -12.35
N ASN A 53 -6.24 -9.61 -12.65
CA ASN A 53 -6.27 -8.30 -13.33
C ASN A 53 -6.31 -7.12 -12.35
N ASN A 54 -6.28 -7.38 -11.04
CA ASN A 54 -6.19 -6.32 -10.06
C ASN A 54 -4.86 -5.57 -10.17
N ASP A 55 -4.90 -4.27 -9.98
CA ASP A 55 -3.71 -3.49 -9.69
C ASP A 55 -3.18 -3.83 -8.30
N HIS A 56 -1.87 -3.74 -8.11
CA HIS A 56 -1.22 -3.96 -6.83
C HIS A 56 -0.84 -2.64 -6.15
N LEU A 57 -1.06 -2.55 -4.86
CA LEU A 57 -0.67 -1.40 -4.04
C LEU A 57 0.36 -1.79 -2.99
N ILE A 58 1.62 -1.52 -3.27
CA ILE A 58 2.71 -1.72 -2.32
C ILE A 58 2.81 -0.49 -1.39
N PHE A 59 2.37 -0.67 -0.16
CA PHE A 59 2.31 0.42 0.82
C PHE A 59 3.64 0.57 1.57
N SER A 60 4.69 1.08 0.87
CA SER A 60 6.05 1.20 1.42
C SER A 60 6.19 2.27 2.51
N LYS A 61 5.12 2.97 2.83
CA LYS A 61 4.96 3.82 4.01
C LYS A 61 4.27 3.04 5.15
N GLY A 62 4.75 1.84 5.46
CA GLY A 62 4.08 0.87 6.33
C GLY A 62 3.62 1.41 7.69
N HIS A 63 4.34 2.36 8.29
CA HIS A 63 3.94 3.02 9.54
C HIS A 63 2.68 3.90 9.42
N ALA A 64 2.24 4.26 8.20
CA ALA A 64 0.96 4.90 7.96
C ALA A 64 -0.17 3.88 7.76
N SER A 65 -0.08 2.70 8.38
CA SER A 65 -1.08 1.64 8.36
C SER A 65 -2.52 2.10 8.67
N PRO A 66 -2.76 3.08 9.59
CA PRO A 66 -4.11 3.60 9.78
C PRO A 66 -4.75 4.14 8.49
N LEU A 67 -3.97 4.76 7.60
CA LEU A 67 -4.45 5.21 6.30
C LEU A 67 -4.79 4.02 5.39
N TYR A 68 -3.94 3.00 5.36
CA TYR A 68 -4.21 1.80 4.57
C TYR A 68 -5.51 1.12 4.99
N TYR A 69 -5.72 0.96 6.30
CA TYR A 69 -6.96 0.40 6.83
C TYR A 69 -8.17 1.31 6.64
N ALA A 70 -7.97 2.64 6.66
CA ALA A 70 -9.02 3.58 6.29
C ALA A 70 -9.45 3.43 4.82
N MET A 71 -8.51 3.15 3.91
CA MET A 71 -8.80 2.85 2.51
C MET A 71 -9.64 1.57 2.37
N LEU A 72 -9.25 0.48 3.06
CA LEU A 72 -10.03 -0.77 3.07
C LEU A 72 -11.44 -0.56 3.64
N LYS A 73 -11.57 0.28 4.67
CA LYS A 73 -12.89 0.65 5.22
C LYS A 73 -13.72 1.46 4.24
N ALA A 74 -13.13 2.44 3.57
CA ALA A 74 -13.83 3.24 2.55
C ALA A 74 -14.30 2.38 1.37
N ALA A 75 -13.50 1.38 0.99
CA ALA A 75 -13.84 0.38 -0.02
C ALA A 75 -14.85 -0.69 0.46
N LYS A 76 -15.31 -0.62 1.72
CA LYS A 76 -16.22 -1.60 2.35
C LYS A 76 -15.64 -3.03 2.42
N ALA A 77 -14.32 -3.16 2.38
CA ALA A 77 -13.62 -4.42 2.47
C ALA A 77 -13.48 -4.92 3.92
N ILE A 78 -13.57 -4.01 4.90
CA ILE A 78 -13.49 -4.32 6.33
C ILE A 78 -14.61 -3.62 7.11
N SER A 79 -14.95 -4.18 8.28
CA SER A 79 -15.96 -3.65 9.20
C SER A 79 -15.40 -2.51 10.08
N ASP A 80 -16.27 -1.87 10.88
CA ASP A 80 -15.82 -0.93 11.92
C ASP A 80 -15.12 -1.66 13.08
N GLU A 81 -15.55 -2.87 13.40
CA GLU A 81 -14.91 -3.69 14.43
C GLU A 81 -13.48 -4.06 14.04
N ASP A 82 -13.29 -4.47 12.77
CA ASP A 82 -11.96 -4.72 12.20
C ASP A 82 -11.06 -3.51 12.33
N LEU A 83 -11.55 -2.34 11.90
CA LEU A 83 -10.79 -1.09 11.98
C LEU A 83 -10.39 -0.76 13.43
N LEU A 84 -11.31 -0.92 14.39
CA LEU A 84 -11.08 -0.62 15.80
C LEU A 84 -10.28 -1.71 16.54
N SER A 85 -10.02 -2.85 15.87
CA SER A 85 -9.11 -3.88 16.36
C SER A 85 -7.64 -3.56 16.08
N PHE A 86 -7.34 -2.45 15.40
CA PHE A 86 -6.00 -1.99 15.06
C PHE A 86 -5.05 -2.08 16.27
N ARG A 87 -3.93 -2.78 16.11
CA ARG A 87 -2.90 -3.02 17.13
C ARG A 87 -3.38 -3.72 18.41
N LYS A 88 -4.55 -4.28 18.45
CA LYS A 88 -4.96 -5.14 19.58
C LYS A 88 -4.32 -6.51 19.43
N PHE A 89 -4.05 -7.16 20.57
CA PHE A 89 -3.49 -8.51 20.58
C PHE A 89 -4.41 -9.48 19.80
N GLY A 90 -3.82 -10.28 18.93
CA GLY A 90 -4.55 -11.24 18.09
C GLY A 90 -5.26 -10.64 16.87
N SER A 91 -5.22 -9.32 16.68
CA SER A 91 -5.79 -8.68 15.49
C SER A 91 -4.90 -8.86 14.26
N LYS A 92 -5.52 -9.03 13.09
CA LYS A 92 -4.86 -9.01 11.78
C LYS A 92 -4.43 -7.60 11.35
N PHE A 93 -4.99 -6.57 11.99
CA PHE A 93 -4.70 -5.16 11.68
C PHE A 93 -3.53 -4.66 12.52
N GLU A 94 -2.36 -5.10 12.12
CA GLU A 94 -1.11 -4.81 12.81
C GLU A 94 -0.61 -3.37 12.60
N GLY A 95 0.42 -2.98 13.33
CA GLY A 95 1.06 -1.67 13.21
C GLY A 95 1.66 -1.36 11.84
N HIS A 96 1.91 -2.39 11.04
CA HIS A 96 2.30 -2.35 9.64
C HIS A 96 1.44 -3.36 8.89
N PRO A 97 0.97 -3.06 7.66
CA PRO A 97 0.21 -4.04 6.89
C PRO A 97 1.07 -5.28 6.58
N VAL A 98 0.47 -6.45 6.76
CA VAL A 98 1.12 -7.75 6.53
C VAL A 98 0.27 -8.64 5.61
N PRO A 99 0.87 -9.61 4.89
CA PRO A 99 0.17 -10.49 3.94
C PRO A 99 -0.85 -11.48 4.57
N VAL A 100 -1.19 -11.32 5.82
CA VAL A 100 -2.35 -11.95 6.46
C VAL A 100 -3.65 -11.34 5.93
N LEU A 101 -3.58 -10.08 5.45
CA LEU A 101 -4.68 -9.42 4.75
C LEU A 101 -4.54 -9.70 3.24
N PRO A 102 -5.61 -10.14 2.55
CA PRO A 102 -5.53 -10.54 1.15
C PRO A 102 -5.18 -9.40 0.17
N TRP A 103 -5.29 -8.15 0.61
CA TRP A 103 -4.94 -6.96 -0.17
C TRP A 103 -3.49 -6.51 0.01
N VAL A 104 -2.68 -7.24 0.79
CA VAL A 104 -1.29 -6.88 1.11
C VAL A 104 -0.34 -7.88 0.50
N ASP A 105 0.35 -7.51 -0.56
CA ASP A 105 1.30 -8.38 -1.24
C ASP A 105 2.56 -8.64 -0.42
N VAL A 106 3.08 -7.61 0.24
CA VAL A 106 4.34 -7.69 0.99
C VAL A 106 4.27 -6.89 2.29
N ALA A 107 4.83 -7.45 3.34
CA ALA A 107 5.02 -6.72 4.58
C ALA A 107 6.04 -5.58 4.37
N THR A 108 5.72 -4.40 4.87
CA THR A 108 6.59 -3.22 4.81
C THR A 108 6.73 -2.59 6.18
N GLY A 109 7.89 -2.02 6.45
CA GLY A 109 8.17 -1.37 7.74
C GLY A 109 9.49 -0.61 7.63
N SER A 110 10.52 -1.25 7.09
CA SER A 110 11.78 -0.58 6.76
C SER A 110 11.56 0.36 5.57
N LEU A 111 11.86 1.64 5.76
CA LEU A 111 11.67 2.67 4.72
C LEU A 111 12.47 2.35 3.45
N GLY A 112 11.81 2.38 2.32
CA GLY A 112 12.37 2.03 1.01
C GLY A 112 12.31 0.54 0.65
N GLN A 113 11.86 -0.34 1.52
CA GLN A 113 11.77 -1.78 1.28
C GLN A 113 10.74 -2.14 0.20
N GLY A 114 9.61 -1.45 0.17
CA GLY A 114 8.52 -1.78 -0.75
C GLY A 114 8.83 -1.46 -2.22
N VAL A 115 9.73 -0.50 -2.50
CA VAL A 115 10.03 -0.11 -3.89
C VAL A 115 10.65 -1.26 -4.70
N PRO A 116 11.71 -1.96 -4.22
CA PRO A 116 12.23 -3.14 -4.93
C PRO A 116 11.19 -4.25 -5.08
N SER A 117 10.33 -4.45 -4.08
CA SER A 117 9.25 -5.43 -4.15
C SER A 117 8.24 -5.06 -5.24
N ALA A 118 7.82 -3.79 -5.31
CA ALA A 118 6.94 -3.29 -6.37
C ALA A 118 7.54 -3.51 -7.77
N VAL A 119 8.82 -3.26 -7.96
CA VAL A 119 9.52 -3.54 -9.22
C VAL A 119 9.52 -5.03 -9.54
N GLY A 120 9.70 -5.89 -8.53
CA GLY A 120 9.63 -7.34 -8.68
C GLY A 120 8.26 -7.81 -9.16
N VAL A 121 7.18 -7.39 -8.47
CA VAL A 121 5.80 -7.71 -8.84
C VAL A 121 5.47 -7.21 -10.25
N ALA A 122 5.77 -5.95 -10.56
CA ALA A 122 5.54 -5.40 -11.89
C ALA A 122 6.30 -6.15 -13.00
N THR A 123 7.53 -6.60 -12.71
CA THR A 123 8.33 -7.36 -13.67
C THR A 123 7.75 -8.76 -13.89
N ALA A 124 7.33 -9.44 -12.83
CA ALA A 124 6.71 -10.76 -12.90
C ALA A 124 5.39 -10.69 -13.69
N GLY A 125 4.48 -9.81 -13.31
CA GLY A 125 3.20 -9.65 -14.01
C GLY A 125 3.37 -9.33 -15.50
N LYS A 126 4.27 -8.39 -15.83
CA LYS A 126 4.47 -8.00 -17.23
C LYS A 126 5.22 -9.04 -18.08
N ARG A 127 6.29 -9.64 -17.54
CA ARG A 127 7.20 -10.48 -18.34
C ARG A 127 6.86 -11.98 -18.28
N LEU A 128 6.40 -12.45 -17.14
CA LEU A 128 6.11 -13.87 -16.95
C LEU A 128 4.64 -14.18 -17.22
N GLU A 129 3.74 -13.41 -16.64
CA GLU A 129 2.31 -13.68 -16.69
C GLU A 129 1.58 -12.91 -17.81
N ARG A 130 2.24 -11.91 -18.41
CA ARG A 130 1.71 -11.08 -19.51
C ARG A 130 0.40 -10.35 -19.14
N LEU A 131 0.24 -10.00 -17.87
CA LEU A 131 -0.90 -9.27 -17.36
C LEU A 131 -0.77 -7.76 -17.61
N SER A 132 -1.90 -7.08 -17.76
CA SER A 132 -1.95 -5.62 -17.95
C SER A 132 -2.06 -4.83 -16.65
N LEU A 133 -1.85 -5.48 -15.50
CA LEU A 133 -1.91 -4.88 -14.17
C LEU A 133 -0.90 -3.72 -13.99
N ARG A 134 -1.24 -2.80 -13.11
CA ARG A 134 -0.33 -1.74 -12.65
C ARG A 134 0.08 -1.99 -11.23
N VAL A 135 1.31 -1.61 -10.90
CA VAL A 135 1.82 -1.68 -9.54
C VAL A 135 2.08 -0.27 -9.04
N TRP A 136 1.35 0.11 -8.02
CA TRP A 136 1.46 1.40 -7.34
C TRP A 136 2.30 1.24 -6.09
N CYS A 137 3.20 2.17 -5.84
CA CYS A 137 4.03 2.12 -4.64
C CYS A 137 4.02 3.47 -3.92
N LEU A 138 3.42 3.50 -2.72
CA LEU A 138 3.51 4.66 -1.85
C LEU A 138 4.78 4.57 -1.00
N TRP A 139 5.73 5.50 -1.17
CA TRP A 139 6.92 5.56 -0.33
C TRP A 139 7.10 6.92 0.34
N VAL A 140 8.04 6.99 1.30
CA VAL A 140 8.39 8.22 2.02
C VAL A 140 9.73 8.75 1.54
N THR A 141 9.80 10.04 1.21
CA THR A 141 11.05 10.80 1.20
C THR A 141 11.20 11.46 2.58
N PRO A 142 12.25 11.39 3.37
CA PRO A 142 13.55 12.00 3.08
C PRO A 142 14.73 11.04 3.13
N ARG A 143 14.51 9.75 3.07
CA ARG A 143 15.63 8.80 3.11
C ARG A 143 15.96 8.18 1.75
N TRP A 144 15.69 8.90 0.68
CA TRP A 144 16.15 8.58 -0.65
C TRP A 144 17.57 9.14 -0.87
N PRO A 145 18.48 8.41 -1.48
CA PRO A 145 18.40 6.99 -1.83
C PRO A 145 18.89 6.09 -0.70
N ARG A 146 18.08 5.22 -0.17
CA ARG A 146 18.62 4.08 0.58
C ARG A 146 19.22 3.09 -0.41
N ALA A 147 20.32 2.47 -0.02
CA ALA A 147 21.09 1.56 -0.88
C ALA A 147 20.25 0.45 -1.54
N ARG A 148 19.15 0.04 -0.95
CA ARG A 148 18.23 -0.96 -1.50
C ARG A 148 17.39 -0.43 -2.68
N CYS A 149 16.95 0.82 -2.63
CA CYS A 149 16.23 1.44 -3.73
C CYS A 149 17.16 1.80 -4.90
N GLY A 150 18.35 2.31 -4.59
CA GLY A 150 19.32 2.70 -5.61
C GLY A 150 19.89 1.53 -6.41
N ARG A 151 20.03 0.33 -5.81
CA ARG A 151 20.59 -0.84 -6.53
C ARG A 151 19.70 -1.41 -7.62
N ARG A 152 18.39 -1.11 -7.60
CA ARG A 152 17.46 -1.64 -8.62
C ARG A 152 17.20 -0.69 -9.78
N SER A 153 17.47 0.60 -9.62
CA SER A 153 17.39 1.55 -10.73
C SER A 153 18.60 1.49 -11.68
N SER A 154 19.66 0.77 -11.28
CA SER A 154 20.88 0.61 -12.09
C SER A 154 20.96 -0.71 -12.86
N THR A 155 19.85 -1.45 -13.01
CA THR A 155 19.84 -2.61 -13.91
C THR A 155 19.91 -2.07 -15.34
N PRO A 156 21.00 -2.31 -16.10
CA PRO A 156 21.08 -1.86 -17.48
C PRO A 156 19.96 -2.53 -18.28
N PRO A 157 19.42 -1.85 -19.29
CA PRO A 157 18.49 -2.47 -20.21
C PRO A 157 19.17 -3.72 -20.80
N SER A 158 18.52 -4.87 -20.68
CA SER A 158 18.99 -6.09 -21.33
C SER A 158 19.14 -5.80 -22.82
N THR A 159 20.38 -5.79 -23.29
CA THR A 159 20.66 -5.79 -24.72
C THR A 159 19.96 -6.98 -25.36
N THR A 160 18.90 -6.75 -26.10
CA THR A 160 18.34 -7.71 -27.02
C THR A 160 19.40 -7.96 -28.08
N SER A 161 20.16 -9.03 -27.95
CA SER A 161 20.94 -9.57 -29.06
C SER A 161 19.93 -10.13 -30.08
N THR A 162 19.71 -9.37 -31.12
CA THR A 162 19.09 -9.87 -32.35
C THR A 162 20.17 -10.67 -33.09
N THR A 163 19.95 -11.93 -33.20
CA THR A 163 20.55 -12.80 -34.25
C THR A 163 19.41 -13.54 -34.91
#